data_d0f1c71f4487484b86e86841184adcfb
#
_entry.id   d0f1c71f4487484b86e86841184adcfb
#
_cell.length_a   1.000
_cell.length_b   1.000
_cell.length_c   1.000
_cell.angle_alpha   90.00
_cell.angle_beta   90.00
_cell.angle_gamma   90.00
#
_symmetry.space_group_name_H-M   'P 1'
#
loop_
_entity.id
_entity.type
_entity.pdbx_description
1 polymer ?
#
loop_
_entity_poly.entity_id
_entity_poly.type
_entity_poly.pdbx_seq_one_letter_code
_entity_poly.pdbx_strand_id
1 'polypeptide(L)'
;MVNRGKANLNGVVGENIVSLCDVDSNFLSHEASRFPRARRYVDFRRMIGREKLDALVVSTPDHTHAVATAAGLHHGLHVYCEKPLTRTVSECRAVTELARRKKLITQMGTQIHAGDNYRRVVELLRADAIGTVREVHVWVGGNFGGGSRGTEKHKVPANLNYDLWLGPTRYHVPYHPTHHPFNWRQWWDFAGGTLADIGCHHIDLSHWALGLRHPSRIEVVKGPKPDAEATPYTLVVDFHYLTHGKQPATKLRWYHGNERPPHFAEGLLPKWGNGSLFVGSKGMLLADYDKHVLLPEKDFSDFERPEPSISRSLGHHREWINAIKTGGSTTCNFDYAGPLTEVVLLGNIAHRTGSALEWEHRKMKLTGHTEADEHMQHLYRAGWNL
;
A
#
# COMPACT_ATOMS: atom_id res chain seq x y z
N MET A 1 -18.20 2.44 -9.39
CA MET A 1 -17.23 2.57 -8.28
C MET A 1 -17.82 2.05 -6.98
N VAL A 2 -17.12 1.14 -6.31
CA VAL A 2 -17.56 0.55 -5.04
C VAL A 2 -16.41 0.59 -4.02
N ASN A 3 -16.69 0.23 -2.79
CA ASN A 3 -15.68 0.12 -1.73
C ASN A 3 -14.79 1.36 -1.64
N ARG A 4 -13.49 1.19 -1.82
CA ARG A 4 -12.51 2.28 -1.73
C ARG A 4 -12.71 3.36 -2.79
N GLY A 5 -13.07 3.01 -4.02
CA GLY A 5 -13.38 3.98 -5.08
C GLY A 5 -14.51 4.94 -4.71
N LYS A 6 -15.57 4.44 -4.07
CA LYS A 6 -16.65 5.28 -3.54
C LYS A 6 -16.16 6.17 -2.38
N ALA A 7 -15.34 5.63 -1.48
CA ALA A 7 -14.78 6.40 -0.37
C ALA A 7 -13.89 7.55 -0.87
N ASN A 8 -13.04 7.30 -1.86
CA ASN A 8 -12.18 8.33 -2.44
C ASN A 8 -12.98 9.38 -3.20
N LEU A 9 -14.00 8.98 -3.98
CA LEU A 9 -14.91 9.94 -4.62
C LEU A 9 -15.59 10.84 -3.59
N ASN A 10 -16.03 10.30 -2.46
CA ASN A 10 -16.57 11.09 -1.36
C ASN A 10 -15.52 12.04 -0.73
N GLY A 11 -14.26 11.62 -0.68
CA GLY A 11 -13.15 12.44 -0.19
C GLY A 11 -12.84 13.67 -1.05
N VAL A 12 -13.25 13.64 -2.33
CA VAL A 12 -13.03 14.74 -3.28
C VAL A 12 -14.33 15.38 -3.78
N VAL A 13 -15.48 15.07 -3.19
CA VAL A 13 -16.80 15.51 -3.66
C VAL A 13 -16.97 17.04 -3.69
N GLY A 14 -16.17 17.77 -2.92
CA GLY A 14 -16.17 19.24 -2.91
C GLY A 14 -15.51 19.89 -4.14
N GLU A 15 -14.86 19.07 -5.00
CA GLU A 15 -14.23 19.54 -6.22
C GLU A 15 -15.12 19.33 -7.45
N ASN A 16 -14.74 19.89 -8.60
CA ASN A 16 -15.46 19.69 -9.85
C ASN A 16 -15.19 18.29 -10.42
N ILE A 17 -16.14 17.36 -10.27
CA ILE A 17 -16.03 16.01 -10.82
C ILE A 17 -16.39 16.07 -12.33
N VAL A 18 -15.36 16.19 -13.15
CA VAL A 18 -15.49 16.33 -14.63
C VAL A 18 -15.93 15.02 -15.27
N SER A 19 -15.39 13.90 -14.81
CA SER A 19 -15.63 12.58 -15.40
C SER A 19 -15.52 11.45 -14.40
N LEU A 20 -16.21 10.35 -14.71
CA LEU A 20 -16.20 9.08 -13.98
C LEU A 20 -15.82 7.96 -14.93
N CYS A 21 -14.96 7.05 -14.46
CA CYS A 21 -14.56 5.88 -15.24
C CYS A 21 -14.68 4.60 -14.39
N ASP A 22 -15.39 3.61 -14.93
CA ASP A 22 -15.45 2.27 -14.32
C ASP A 22 -15.75 1.24 -15.42
N VAL A 23 -15.12 0.09 -15.34
CA VAL A 23 -15.33 -1.03 -16.28
C VAL A 23 -16.61 -1.82 -15.98
N ASP A 24 -17.24 -1.58 -14.83
CA ASP A 24 -18.55 -2.11 -14.46
C ASP A 24 -19.62 -1.04 -14.67
N SER A 25 -20.52 -1.28 -15.64
CA SER A 25 -21.55 -0.31 -16.02
C SER A 25 -22.58 -0.04 -14.92
N ASN A 26 -22.83 -1.01 -14.02
CA ASN A 26 -23.74 -0.81 -12.90
C ASN A 26 -23.14 0.15 -11.88
N PHE A 27 -21.87 -0.04 -11.53
CA PHE A 27 -21.15 0.86 -10.62
C PHE A 27 -20.97 2.25 -11.20
N LEU A 28 -20.67 2.34 -12.50
CA LEU A 28 -20.56 3.61 -13.19
C LEU A 28 -21.90 4.36 -13.18
N SER A 29 -22.99 3.69 -13.50
CA SER A 29 -24.33 4.29 -13.53
C SER A 29 -24.80 4.74 -12.17
N HIS A 30 -24.52 3.94 -11.12
CA HIS A 30 -24.86 4.30 -9.74
C HIS A 30 -24.19 5.60 -9.31
N GLU A 31 -22.89 5.75 -9.53
CA GLU A 31 -22.20 6.98 -9.12
C GLU A 31 -22.53 8.16 -10.06
N ALA A 32 -22.74 7.90 -11.34
CA ALA A 32 -23.12 8.94 -12.28
C ALA A 32 -24.49 9.59 -11.98
N SER A 33 -25.39 8.90 -11.30
CA SER A 33 -26.65 9.51 -10.82
C SER A 33 -26.41 10.61 -9.78
N ARG A 34 -25.31 10.52 -9.01
CA ARG A 34 -24.90 11.54 -8.02
C ARG A 34 -24.17 12.73 -8.67
N PHE A 35 -23.56 12.50 -9.84
CA PHE A 35 -22.78 13.49 -10.59
C PHE A 35 -23.29 13.62 -12.02
N PRO A 36 -24.50 14.16 -12.26
CA PRO A 36 -25.18 14.14 -13.56
C PRO A 36 -24.44 14.93 -14.65
N ARG A 37 -23.55 15.85 -14.27
CA ARG A 37 -22.73 16.62 -15.21
C ARG A 37 -21.42 15.93 -15.58
N ALA A 38 -21.01 14.90 -14.81
CA ALA A 38 -19.78 14.18 -15.07
C ALA A 38 -19.93 13.26 -16.29
N ARG A 39 -18.97 13.31 -17.21
CA ARG A 39 -18.95 12.40 -18.36
C ARG A 39 -18.56 10.99 -17.94
N ARG A 40 -19.08 9.99 -18.63
CA ARG A 40 -18.93 8.57 -18.29
C ARG A 40 -17.99 7.88 -19.26
N TYR A 41 -17.04 7.13 -18.73
CA TYR A 41 -16.07 6.37 -19.49
C TYR A 41 -15.93 4.95 -18.95
N VAL A 42 -15.67 4.01 -19.85
CA VAL A 42 -15.33 2.62 -19.49
C VAL A 42 -13.81 2.42 -19.54
N ASP A 43 -13.11 3.21 -20.36
CA ASP A 43 -11.66 3.18 -20.54
C ASP A 43 -11.05 4.52 -20.10
N PHE A 44 -10.21 4.47 -19.08
CA PHE A 44 -9.54 5.65 -18.52
C PHE A 44 -8.61 6.34 -19.54
N ARG A 45 -8.04 5.61 -20.48
CA ARG A 45 -7.17 6.18 -21.53
C ARG A 45 -7.96 7.15 -22.43
N ARG A 46 -9.21 6.77 -22.76
CA ARG A 46 -10.13 7.66 -23.52
C ARG A 46 -10.58 8.85 -22.68
N MET A 47 -10.80 8.65 -21.38
CA MET A 47 -11.16 9.73 -20.46
C MET A 47 -10.04 10.77 -20.40
N ILE A 48 -8.82 10.36 -20.09
CA ILE A 48 -7.66 11.24 -19.97
C ILE A 48 -7.38 11.98 -21.30
N GLY A 49 -7.49 11.30 -22.44
CA GLY A 49 -7.22 11.89 -23.75
C GLY A 49 -8.31 12.85 -24.27
N ARG A 50 -9.50 12.88 -23.66
CA ARG A 50 -10.63 13.72 -24.12
C ARG A 50 -11.00 14.86 -23.19
N GLU A 51 -10.76 14.69 -21.88
CA GLU A 51 -11.20 15.64 -20.88
C GLU A 51 -10.05 16.58 -20.47
N LYS A 52 -10.43 17.82 -20.17
CA LYS A 52 -9.50 18.76 -19.52
C LYS A 52 -9.56 18.49 -18.02
N LEU A 53 -8.54 17.85 -17.49
CA LEU A 53 -8.42 17.45 -16.12
C LEU A 53 -7.22 18.16 -15.47
N ASP A 54 -7.33 18.50 -14.20
CA ASP A 54 -6.21 18.97 -13.38
C ASP A 54 -5.61 17.81 -12.58
N ALA A 55 -6.44 16.84 -12.21
CA ALA A 55 -6.07 15.77 -11.31
C ALA A 55 -6.81 14.45 -11.61
N LEU A 56 -6.21 13.34 -11.21
CA LEU A 56 -6.74 11.98 -11.36
C LEU A 56 -6.73 11.24 -10.04
N VAL A 57 -7.85 10.59 -9.71
CA VAL A 57 -7.95 9.63 -8.59
C VAL A 57 -8.00 8.21 -9.14
N VAL A 58 -6.98 7.40 -8.85
CA VAL A 58 -6.86 6.00 -9.25
C VAL A 58 -7.27 5.12 -8.07
N SER A 59 -8.37 4.36 -8.24
CA SER A 59 -8.94 3.47 -7.22
C SER A 59 -9.34 2.13 -7.82
N THR A 60 -8.58 1.66 -8.77
CA THR A 60 -8.75 0.39 -9.47
C THR A 60 -8.16 -0.78 -8.66
N PRO A 61 -8.22 -2.04 -9.12
CA PRO A 61 -7.38 -3.10 -8.58
C PRO A 61 -5.88 -2.84 -8.80
N ASP A 62 -5.02 -3.40 -7.93
CA ASP A 62 -3.58 -3.09 -7.88
C ASP A 62 -2.86 -3.24 -9.23
N HIS A 63 -3.23 -4.25 -10.02
CA HIS A 63 -2.59 -4.53 -11.33
C HIS A 63 -2.77 -3.44 -12.38
N THR A 64 -3.71 -2.51 -12.18
CA THR A 64 -3.95 -1.39 -13.09
C THR A 64 -3.52 -0.03 -12.52
N HIS A 65 -3.04 0.02 -11.28
CA HIS A 65 -2.57 1.26 -10.64
C HIS A 65 -1.46 1.93 -11.45
N ALA A 66 -0.43 1.16 -11.81
CA ALA A 66 0.74 1.71 -12.50
C ALA A 66 0.40 2.35 -13.84
N VAL A 67 -0.33 1.65 -14.70
CA VAL A 67 -0.68 2.14 -16.05
C VAL A 67 -1.63 3.34 -16.00
N ALA A 68 -2.59 3.36 -15.07
CA ALA A 68 -3.50 4.49 -14.91
C ALA A 68 -2.79 5.72 -14.33
N THR A 69 -1.93 5.49 -13.34
CA THR A 69 -1.09 6.54 -12.72
C THR A 69 -0.12 7.14 -13.74
N ALA A 70 0.62 6.31 -14.47
CA ALA A 70 1.56 6.76 -15.49
C ALA A 70 0.85 7.56 -16.59
N ALA A 71 -0.32 7.09 -17.07
CA ALA A 71 -1.10 7.84 -18.04
C ALA A 71 -1.50 9.23 -17.53
N GLY A 72 -1.95 9.35 -16.27
CA GLY A 72 -2.24 10.65 -15.66
C GLY A 72 -1.00 11.55 -15.59
N LEU A 73 0.11 11.02 -15.09
CA LEU A 73 1.38 11.77 -14.96
C LEU A 73 1.94 12.23 -16.32
N HIS A 74 1.84 11.39 -17.36
CA HIS A 74 2.27 11.77 -18.72
C HIS A 74 1.44 12.92 -19.28
N HIS A 75 0.15 13.01 -18.95
CA HIS A 75 -0.74 14.11 -19.33
C HIS A 75 -0.64 15.33 -18.42
N GLY A 76 0.29 15.34 -17.47
CA GLY A 76 0.50 16.48 -16.57
C GLY A 76 -0.51 16.57 -15.43
N LEU A 77 -1.22 15.50 -15.12
CA LEU A 77 -2.22 15.48 -14.04
C LEU A 77 -1.57 15.20 -12.69
N HIS A 78 -2.04 15.87 -11.65
CA HIS A 78 -1.80 15.49 -10.27
C HIS A 78 -2.50 14.17 -9.96
N VAL A 79 -1.86 13.27 -9.19
CA VAL A 79 -2.41 11.92 -9.02
C VAL A 79 -2.55 11.53 -7.55
N TYR A 80 -3.76 11.09 -7.19
CA TYR A 80 -4.02 10.28 -6.01
C TYR A 80 -4.16 8.83 -6.44
N CYS A 81 -3.33 7.92 -5.93
CA CYS A 81 -3.40 6.51 -6.26
C CYS A 81 -3.59 5.67 -4.99
N GLU A 82 -4.53 4.72 -4.99
CA GLU A 82 -4.70 3.79 -3.88
C GLU A 82 -3.44 2.93 -3.65
N LYS A 83 -3.34 2.43 -2.43
CA LYS A 83 -2.30 1.50 -2.00
C LYS A 83 -2.63 0.05 -2.41
N PRO A 84 -1.62 -0.78 -2.63
CA PRO A 84 -0.22 -0.42 -2.83
C PRO A 84 -0.06 0.45 -4.09
N LEU A 85 0.95 1.31 -4.14
CA LEU A 85 1.10 2.25 -5.26
C LEU A 85 1.10 1.54 -6.62
N THR A 86 1.69 0.35 -6.67
CA THR A 86 1.72 -0.52 -7.85
C THR A 86 1.78 -1.98 -7.44
N ARG A 87 1.71 -2.89 -8.42
CA ARG A 87 1.80 -4.33 -8.21
C ARG A 87 3.23 -4.89 -8.25
N THR A 88 4.16 -4.22 -8.91
CA THR A 88 5.57 -4.64 -9.00
C THR A 88 6.53 -3.55 -8.58
N VAL A 89 7.75 -3.94 -8.18
CA VAL A 89 8.80 -3.02 -7.75
C VAL A 89 9.24 -2.11 -8.88
N SER A 90 9.38 -2.64 -10.10
CA SER A 90 9.77 -1.86 -11.28
C SER A 90 8.72 -0.80 -11.64
N GLU A 91 7.43 -1.16 -11.59
CA GLU A 91 6.34 -0.20 -11.76
C GLU A 91 6.39 0.91 -10.70
N CYS A 92 6.60 0.53 -9.44
CA CYS A 92 6.67 1.46 -8.31
C CYS A 92 7.77 2.50 -8.54
N ARG A 93 8.95 2.05 -8.91
CA ARG A 93 10.08 2.92 -9.22
C ARG A 93 9.77 3.82 -10.42
N ALA A 94 9.21 3.28 -11.49
CA ALA A 94 8.90 4.03 -12.70
C ALA A 94 7.89 5.17 -12.44
N VAL A 95 6.78 4.92 -11.73
CA VAL A 95 5.78 5.96 -11.44
C VAL A 95 6.30 6.99 -10.44
N THR A 96 7.10 6.59 -9.46
CA THR A 96 7.74 7.51 -8.50
C THR A 96 8.69 8.47 -9.20
N GLU A 97 9.58 7.94 -10.04
CA GLU A 97 10.51 8.76 -10.81
C GLU A 97 9.82 9.64 -11.84
N LEU A 98 8.77 9.16 -12.49
CA LEU A 98 7.96 9.94 -13.42
C LEU A 98 7.30 11.13 -12.72
N ALA A 99 6.68 10.92 -11.56
CA ALA A 99 6.06 11.97 -10.76
C ALA A 99 7.09 13.05 -10.37
N ARG A 100 8.27 12.62 -9.92
CA ARG A 100 9.38 13.52 -9.56
C ARG A 100 9.85 14.35 -10.75
N ARG A 101 10.10 13.73 -11.93
CA ARG A 101 10.53 14.43 -13.15
C ARG A 101 9.49 15.45 -13.62
N LYS A 102 8.19 15.11 -13.51
CA LYS A 102 7.08 15.99 -13.90
C LYS A 102 6.73 17.03 -12.85
N LYS A 103 7.30 16.96 -11.64
CA LYS A 103 7.03 17.86 -10.50
C LYS A 103 5.53 17.94 -10.16
N LEU A 104 4.82 16.82 -10.28
CA LEU A 104 3.39 16.76 -10.02
C LEU A 104 3.10 16.40 -8.56
N ILE A 105 2.03 16.94 -8.02
CA ILE A 105 1.58 16.65 -6.67
C ILE A 105 0.92 15.27 -6.66
N THR A 106 1.44 14.39 -5.82
CA THR A 106 0.97 13.01 -5.70
C THR A 106 0.61 12.66 -4.27
N GLN A 107 -0.28 11.68 -4.09
CA GLN A 107 -0.65 11.14 -2.78
C GLN A 107 -1.00 9.67 -2.93
N MET A 108 -0.42 8.80 -2.11
CA MET A 108 -0.86 7.40 -2.04
C MET A 108 -1.99 7.23 -1.02
N GLY A 109 -2.93 6.35 -1.31
CA GLY A 109 -4.13 6.09 -0.48
C GLY A 109 -3.87 5.35 0.83
N THR A 110 -2.82 5.68 1.56
CA THR A 110 -2.57 5.25 2.94
C THR A 110 -3.21 6.24 3.91
N GLN A 111 -4.54 6.22 4.00
CA GLN A 111 -5.31 7.26 4.69
C GLN A 111 -4.97 7.40 6.17
N ILE A 112 -4.55 6.32 6.83
CA ILE A 112 -4.15 6.34 8.24
C ILE A 112 -2.93 7.24 8.50
N HIS A 113 -2.10 7.51 7.49
CA HIS A 113 -1.01 8.47 7.57
C HIS A 113 -1.48 9.86 8.02
N ALA A 114 -2.73 10.21 7.74
CA ALA A 114 -3.37 11.42 8.20
C ALA A 114 -3.94 11.33 9.65
N GLY A 115 -3.84 10.16 10.31
CA GLY A 115 -4.40 9.93 11.64
C GLY A 115 -3.64 10.67 12.75
N ASP A 116 -4.36 11.24 13.70
CA ASP A 116 -3.76 11.97 14.83
C ASP A 116 -2.95 11.03 15.73
N ASN A 117 -3.42 9.78 15.93
CA ASN A 117 -2.69 8.80 16.72
C ASN A 117 -1.32 8.45 16.13
N TYR A 118 -1.24 8.27 14.81
CA TYR A 118 0.04 7.99 14.14
C TYR A 118 1.04 9.15 14.33
N ARG A 119 0.57 10.41 14.20
CA ARG A 119 1.38 11.59 14.46
C ARG A 119 1.93 11.57 15.88
N ARG A 120 1.07 11.28 16.85
CA ARG A 120 1.46 11.23 18.24
C ARG A 120 2.49 10.14 18.54
N VAL A 121 2.33 8.96 17.95
CA VAL A 121 3.33 7.87 18.07
C VAL A 121 4.67 8.26 17.45
N VAL A 122 4.66 8.89 16.29
CA VAL A 122 5.88 9.40 15.64
C VAL A 122 6.61 10.41 16.53
N GLU A 123 5.86 11.33 17.17
CA GLU A 123 6.43 12.31 18.11
C GLU A 123 7.06 11.64 19.32
N LEU A 124 6.37 10.68 19.96
CA LEU A 124 6.89 9.93 21.10
C LEU A 124 8.19 9.19 20.77
N LEU A 125 8.24 8.51 19.63
CA LEU A 125 9.44 7.78 19.19
C LEU A 125 10.60 8.73 18.87
N ARG A 126 10.34 9.87 18.23
CA ARG A 126 11.35 10.90 17.96
C ARG A 126 11.85 11.61 19.21
N ALA A 127 11.02 11.68 20.24
CA ALA A 127 11.39 12.21 21.56
C ALA A 127 12.09 11.16 22.47
N ASP A 128 12.49 10.01 21.91
CA ASP A 128 13.22 8.95 22.65
C ASP A 128 12.41 8.36 23.83
N ALA A 129 11.08 8.38 23.77
CA ALA A 129 10.20 7.95 24.86
C ALA A 129 10.52 6.51 25.34
N ILE A 130 10.86 5.62 24.45
CA ILE A 130 11.20 4.21 24.74
C ILE A 130 12.69 3.90 24.49
N GLY A 131 13.50 4.92 24.26
CA GLY A 131 14.92 4.75 23.94
C GLY A 131 15.15 4.23 22.52
N THR A 132 16.30 3.65 22.29
CA THR A 132 16.74 3.17 20.98
C THR A 132 15.95 1.96 20.51
N VAL A 133 15.22 2.09 19.39
CA VAL A 133 14.44 1.00 18.80
C VAL A 133 15.29 0.19 17.81
N ARG A 134 15.34 -1.13 18.02
CA ARG A 134 16.07 -2.09 17.15
C ARG A 134 15.16 -3.18 16.58
N GLU A 135 13.98 -3.32 17.13
CA GLU A 135 13.02 -4.34 16.70
C GLU A 135 11.61 -3.74 16.64
N VAL A 136 10.88 -4.09 15.57
CA VAL A 136 9.48 -3.70 15.35
C VAL A 136 8.70 -4.94 14.94
N HIS A 137 7.54 -5.15 15.56
CA HIS A 137 6.59 -6.19 15.16
C HIS A 137 5.31 -5.53 14.66
N VAL A 138 4.86 -5.95 13.46
CA VAL A 138 3.64 -5.45 12.84
C VAL A 138 2.74 -6.63 12.51
N TRP A 139 1.51 -6.63 13.02
CA TRP A 139 0.58 -7.75 12.78
C TRP A 139 -0.82 -7.30 12.43
N VAL A 140 -1.50 -8.17 11.67
CA VAL A 140 -2.93 -8.05 11.35
C VAL A 140 -3.64 -9.39 11.49
N GLY A 141 -4.85 -9.39 12.06
CA GLY A 141 -5.62 -10.59 12.32
C GLY A 141 -6.37 -11.18 11.12
N GLY A 142 -6.53 -10.38 10.06
CA GLY A 142 -7.22 -10.80 8.84
C GLY A 142 -6.29 -11.34 7.77
N ASN A 143 -6.87 -11.85 6.70
CA ASN A 143 -6.14 -12.21 5.50
C ASN A 143 -7.00 -12.03 4.24
N PHE A 144 -6.33 -11.83 3.09
CA PHE A 144 -6.90 -11.79 1.74
C PHE A 144 -6.24 -12.84 0.83
N GLY A 145 -5.63 -13.87 1.39
CA GLY A 145 -4.91 -14.90 0.65
C GLY A 145 -5.56 -16.25 0.71
N GLY A 146 -4.96 -17.21 0.03
CA GLY A 146 -5.41 -18.60 -0.08
C GLY A 146 -6.55 -18.78 -1.06
N GLY A 147 -6.98 -20.04 -1.22
CA GLY A 147 -8.05 -20.41 -2.13
C GLY A 147 -7.55 -21.05 -3.43
N SER A 148 -8.49 -21.48 -4.25
CA SER A 148 -8.27 -22.04 -5.57
C SER A 148 -9.38 -21.55 -6.50
N ARG A 149 -9.04 -21.25 -7.76
CA ARG A 149 -10.04 -20.94 -8.78
C ARG A 149 -10.81 -22.17 -9.26
N GLY A 150 -10.27 -23.36 -9.02
CA GLY A 150 -10.83 -24.59 -9.58
C GLY A 150 -10.70 -24.62 -11.11
N THR A 151 -11.44 -25.52 -11.75
CA THR A 151 -11.43 -25.75 -13.19
C THR A 151 -12.73 -25.33 -13.88
N GLU A 152 -13.70 -24.81 -13.16
CA GLU A 152 -15.00 -24.41 -13.70
C GLU A 152 -14.88 -23.18 -14.59
N LYS A 153 -15.64 -23.19 -15.67
CA LYS A 153 -15.75 -22.04 -16.59
C LYS A 153 -16.92 -21.16 -16.19
N HIS A 154 -16.67 -19.88 -15.96
CA HIS A 154 -17.70 -18.92 -15.60
C HIS A 154 -17.91 -17.91 -16.73
N LYS A 155 -19.17 -17.51 -16.92
CA LYS A 155 -19.50 -16.42 -17.87
C LYS A 155 -19.15 -15.07 -17.26
N VAL A 156 -18.57 -14.19 -18.06
CA VAL A 156 -18.38 -12.79 -17.67
C VAL A 156 -19.76 -12.14 -17.49
N PRO A 157 -20.02 -11.43 -16.39
CA PRO A 157 -21.24 -10.66 -16.20
C PRO A 157 -21.42 -9.62 -17.33
N ALA A 158 -22.64 -9.44 -17.83
CA ALA A 158 -22.91 -8.54 -18.96
C ALA A 158 -22.59 -7.07 -18.68
N ASN A 159 -22.58 -6.67 -17.41
CA ASN A 159 -22.24 -5.33 -16.97
C ASN A 159 -20.73 -5.08 -16.85
N LEU A 160 -19.88 -6.11 -16.96
CA LEU A 160 -18.44 -6.00 -16.76
C LEU A 160 -17.68 -6.06 -18.09
N ASN A 161 -16.94 -5.02 -18.43
CA ASN A 161 -15.92 -5.10 -19.48
C ASN A 161 -14.67 -5.79 -18.94
N TYR A 162 -14.66 -7.12 -19.04
CA TYR A 162 -13.61 -7.94 -18.43
C TYR A 162 -12.25 -7.76 -19.11
N ASP A 163 -12.21 -7.45 -20.40
CA ASP A 163 -10.95 -7.17 -21.09
C ASP A 163 -10.27 -5.92 -20.53
N LEU A 164 -11.01 -4.83 -20.32
CA LEU A 164 -10.49 -3.64 -19.67
C LEU A 164 -10.22 -3.86 -18.18
N TRP A 165 -10.98 -4.74 -17.51
CA TRP A 165 -10.71 -5.11 -16.12
C TRP A 165 -9.39 -5.86 -15.97
N LEU A 166 -9.09 -6.81 -16.88
CA LEU A 166 -7.79 -7.49 -16.92
C LEU A 166 -6.63 -6.51 -17.17
N GLY A 167 -6.90 -5.42 -17.90
CA GLY A 167 -5.91 -4.36 -18.11
C GLY A 167 -4.58 -4.88 -18.65
N PRO A 168 -3.45 -4.59 -18.00
CA PRO A 168 -2.11 -4.96 -18.46
C PRO A 168 -1.71 -6.42 -18.17
N THR A 169 -2.61 -7.24 -17.58
CA THR A 169 -2.27 -8.64 -17.23
C THR A 169 -1.74 -9.40 -18.44
N ARG A 170 -0.56 -10.05 -18.27
CA ARG A 170 0.22 -10.64 -19.36
C ARG A 170 -0.54 -11.67 -20.18
N TYR A 171 -1.32 -12.52 -19.51
CA TYR A 171 -2.10 -13.58 -20.13
C TYR A 171 -3.59 -13.31 -19.99
N HIS A 172 -4.38 -13.82 -20.93
CA HIS A 172 -5.82 -13.84 -20.75
C HIS A 172 -6.15 -14.84 -19.64
N VAL A 173 -6.61 -14.31 -18.52
CA VAL A 173 -7.09 -15.10 -17.39
C VAL A 173 -8.58 -15.28 -17.54
N PRO A 174 -9.11 -16.52 -17.62
CA PRO A 174 -10.55 -16.75 -17.66
C PRO A 174 -11.25 -16.09 -16.47
N TYR A 175 -12.46 -15.57 -16.70
CA TYR A 175 -13.21 -14.94 -15.63
C TYR A 175 -13.55 -15.96 -14.53
N HIS A 176 -13.38 -15.51 -13.28
CA HIS A 176 -13.83 -16.23 -12.10
C HIS A 176 -14.57 -15.24 -11.16
N PRO A 177 -15.66 -15.64 -10.47
CA PRO A 177 -16.42 -14.73 -9.60
C PRO A 177 -15.64 -14.08 -8.48
N THR A 178 -14.52 -14.67 -8.06
CA THR A 178 -13.61 -14.04 -7.08
C THR A 178 -12.79 -12.88 -7.64
N HIS A 179 -12.72 -12.69 -8.97
CA HIS A 179 -11.93 -11.61 -9.54
C HIS A 179 -12.58 -10.25 -9.29
N HIS A 180 -13.90 -10.14 -9.41
CA HIS A 180 -14.60 -8.87 -9.28
C HIS A 180 -15.83 -9.04 -8.38
N PRO A 181 -16.13 -8.09 -7.47
CA PRO A 181 -15.48 -6.77 -7.31
C PRO A 181 -14.42 -6.71 -6.21
N PHE A 182 -14.15 -7.76 -5.42
CA PHE A 182 -13.37 -7.61 -4.18
C PHE A 182 -12.24 -8.61 -4.01
N ASN A 183 -12.45 -9.92 -4.28
CA ASN A 183 -11.51 -10.99 -3.91
C ASN A 183 -10.34 -11.15 -4.89
N TRP A 184 -10.18 -10.26 -5.86
CA TRP A 184 -9.00 -10.20 -6.73
C TRP A 184 -7.70 -10.09 -5.92
N ARG A 185 -7.75 -9.63 -4.69
CA ARG A 185 -6.61 -9.47 -3.76
C ARG A 185 -5.87 -10.77 -3.47
N GLN A 186 -6.56 -11.88 -3.56
CA GLN A 186 -5.98 -13.20 -3.27
C GLN A 186 -5.16 -13.82 -4.43
N TRP A 187 -5.14 -13.17 -5.62
CA TRP A 187 -4.51 -13.73 -6.81
C TRP A 187 -3.29 -12.92 -7.25
N TRP A 188 -2.16 -13.63 -7.45
CA TRP A 188 -0.92 -13.00 -7.92
C TRP A 188 -1.05 -12.25 -9.24
N ASP A 189 -1.98 -12.65 -10.11
CA ASP A 189 -2.26 -11.93 -11.35
C ASP A 189 -2.67 -10.48 -11.13
N PHE A 190 -3.32 -10.18 -10.00
CA PHE A 190 -4.00 -8.91 -9.78
C PHE A 190 -3.49 -8.13 -8.57
N ALA A 191 -2.90 -8.81 -7.58
CA ALA A 191 -2.49 -8.18 -6.32
C ALA A 191 -1.37 -8.94 -5.59
N GLY A 192 -1.02 -8.47 -4.41
CA GLY A 192 -0.04 -9.07 -3.52
C GLY A 192 -0.62 -9.53 -2.16
N GLY A 193 -1.91 -9.86 -2.10
CA GLY A 193 -2.55 -10.37 -0.89
C GLY A 193 -2.49 -9.43 0.31
N THR A 194 -2.53 -10.00 1.49
CA THR A 194 -2.61 -9.26 2.75
C THR A 194 -1.40 -8.35 2.99
N LEU A 195 -0.20 -8.82 2.68
CA LEU A 195 1.01 -8.03 2.90
C LEU A 195 1.01 -6.75 2.05
N ALA A 196 0.66 -6.84 0.77
CA ALA A 196 0.60 -5.65 -0.09
C ALA A 196 -0.60 -4.76 0.25
N ASP A 197 -1.78 -5.35 0.49
CA ASP A 197 -3.01 -4.58 0.73
C ASP A 197 -3.00 -3.87 2.09
N ILE A 198 -2.61 -4.54 3.18
CA ILE A 198 -2.67 -4.03 4.54
C ILE A 198 -1.31 -3.55 5.05
N GLY A 199 -0.22 -4.14 4.55
CA GLY A 199 1.14 -3.78 4.99
C GLY A 199 1.46 -2.30 4.79
N CYS A 200 1.02 -1.69 3.69
CA CYS A 200 1.21 -0.25 3.47
C CYS A 200 0.57 0.63 4.56
N HIS A 201 -0.48 0.16 5.24
CA HIS A 201 -1.11 0.91 6.32
C HIS A 201 -0.39 0.75 7.67
N HIS A 202 0.05 -0.47 8.01
CA HIS A 202 0.63 -0.75 9.32
C HIS A 202 2.15 -0.58 9.37
N ILE A 203 2.87 -0.91 8.29
CA ILE A 203 4.31 -0.65 8.19
C ILE A 203 4.59 0.86 8.05
N ASP A 204 3.63 1.65 7.56
CA ASP A 204 3.72 3.10 7.44
C ASP A 204 4.18 3.77 8.75
N LEU A 205 3.67 3.34 9.89
CA LEU A 205 4.02 3.93 11.18
C LEU A 205 5.53 3.79 11.50
N SER A 206 6.10 2.61 11.28
CA SER A 206 7.54 2.38 11.47
C SER A 206 8.39 3.05 10.39
N HIS A 207 7.89 3.06 9.15
CA HIS A 207 8.51 3.74 8.03
C HIS A 207 8.64 5.26 8.29
N TRP A 208 7.60 5.87 8.88
CA TRP A 208 7.58 7.29 9.23
C TRP A 208 8.40 7.59 10.48
N ALA A 209 8.13 6.89 11.58
CA ALA A 209 8.72 7.20 12.88
C ALA A 209 10.24 7.00 12.92
N LEU A 210 10.73 5.91 12.34
CA LEU A 210 12.13 5.51 12.34
C LEU A 210 12.87 5.88 11.05
N GLY A 211 12.19 6.46 10.05
CA GLY A 211 12.80 6.80 8.77
C GLY A 211 13.23 5.59 7.95
N LEU A 212 12.65 4.40 8.19
CA LEU A 212 12.95 3.19 7.45
C LEU A 212 12.53 3.35 5.97
N ARG A 213 13.41 2.95 5.03
CA ARG A 213 13.14 3.11 3.60
C ARG A 213 13.36 1.83 2.81
N HIS A 214 14.56 1.32 2.79
CA HIS A 214 14.95 0.20 1.95
C HIS A 214 15.59 -0.87 2.84
N PRO A 215 14.95 -2.03 3.06
CA PRO A 215 15.59 -3.13 3.74
C PRO A 215 16.77 -3.64 2.90
N SER A 216 17.84 -4.07 3.55
CA SER A 216 19.00 -4.70 2.88
C SER A 216 18.78 -6.18 2.64
N ARG A 217 17.99 -6.83 3.54
CA ARG A 217 17.69 -8.27 3.46
C ARG A 217 16.23 -8.50 3.83
N ILE A 218 15.60 -9.40 3.14
CA ILE A 218 14.23 -9.84 3.35
C ILE A 218 14.19 -11.36 3.43
N GLU A 219 13.54 -11.92 4.44
CA GLU A 219 13.40 -13.37 4.56
C GLU A 219 12.05 -13.80 5.13
N VAL A 220 11.52 -14.90 4.61
CA VAL A 220 10.30 -15.52 5.13
C VAL A 220 10.68 -16.40 6.32
N VAL A 221 10.13 -16.07 7.48
CA VAL A 221 10.33 -16.82 8.74
C VAL A 221 9.34 -17.97 8.84
N LYS A 222 8.10 -17.75 8.38
CA LYS A 222 7.02 -18.76 8.43
C LYS A 222 5.95 -18.44 7.37
N GLY A 223 5.45 -19.46 6.72
CA GLY A 223 4.36 -19.36 5.74
C GLY A 223 4.09 -20.70 5.07
N PRO A 224 3.02 -20.80 4.27
CA PRO A 224 2.79 -21.94 3.43
C PRO A 224 3.85 -22.03 2.32
N LYS A 225 3.93 -23.19 1.66
CA LYS A 225 4.68 -23.29 0.41
C LYS A 225 4.12 -22.28 -0.61
N PRO A 226 4.97 -21.67 -1.44
CA PRO A 226 4.50 -20.79 -2.50
C PRO A 226 3.48 -21.49 -3.40
N ASP A 227 2.36 -20.82 -3.65
CA ASP A 227 1.35 -21.26 -4.61
C ASP A 227 1.51 -20.43 -5.90
N ALA A 228 1.26 -21.06 -7.05
CA ALA A 228 1.45 -20.40 -8.36
C ALA A 228 0.39 -19.32 -8.65
N GLU A 229 -0.82 -19.46 -8.08
CA GLU A 229 -1.94 -18.57 -8.35
C GLU A 229 -2.31 -17.69 -7.16
N ALA A 230 -2.36 -18.29 -5.96
CA ALA A 230 -2.89 -17.64 -4.76
C ALA A 230 -1.79 -17.03 -3.88
N THR A 231 -2.07 -15.88 -3.29
CA THR A 231 -1.24 -15.27 -2.26
C THR A 231 -1.38 -16.04 -0.93
N PRO A 232 -0.39 -15.99 -0.02
CA PRO A 232 -0.44 -16.74 1.21
C PRO A 232 -1.56 -16.24 2.15
N TYR A 233 -2.25 -17.18 2.81
CA TYR A 233 -3.27 -16.88 3.82
C TYR A 233 -2.66 -16.56 5.20
N THR A 234 -1.41 -16.91 5.41
CA THR A 234 -0.63 -16.60 6.61
C THR A 234 0.84 -16.41 6.22
N LEU A 235 1.53 -15.47 6.84
CA LEU A 235 2.92 -15.20 6.51
C LEU A 235 3.61 -14.44 7.64
N VAL A 236 4.87 -14.80 7.90
CA VAL A 236 5.80 -14.04 8.75
C VAL A 236 7.04 -13.71 7.93
N VAL A 237 7.36 -12.41 7.84
CA VAL A 237 8.50 -11.89 7.05
C VAL A 237 9.36 -10.97 7.90
N ASP A 238 10.67 -11.18 7.88
CA ASP A 238 11.65 -10.26 8.43
C ASP A 238 12.21 -9.33 7.36
N PHE A 239 12.24 -8.05 7.69
CA PHE A 239 12.88 -6.99 6.92
C PHE A 239 14.02 -6.42 7.76
N HIS A 240 15.25 -6.54 7.27
CA HIS A 240 16.44 -6.06 7.95
C HIS A 240 16.89 -4.74 7.34
N TYR A 241 17.00 -3.71 8.16
CA TYR A 241 17.46 -2.39 7.77
C TYR A 241 18.85 -2.13 8.35
N LEU A 242 19.75 -1.61 7.53
CA LEU A 242 21.06 -1.17 7.99
C LEU A 242 20.95 0.14 8.76
N THR A 243 21.99 0.45 9.54
CA THR A 243 22.11 1.74 10.22
C THR A 243 21.97 2.89 9.21
N HIS A 244 21.13 3.87 9.52
CA HIS A 244 20.91 5.06 8.70
C HIS A 244 20.81 6.31 9.58
N GLY A 245 21.74 7.23 9.42
CA GLY A 245 21.83 8.41 10.29
C GLY A 245 21.94 8.04 11.77
N LYS A 246 20.99 8.49 12.58
CA LYS A 246 20.92 8.15 14.01
C LYS A 246 20.16 6.86 14.29
N GLN A 247 19.42 6.32 13.32
CA GLN A 247 18.67 5.08 13.47
C GLN A 247 19.62 3.89 13.35
N PRO A 248 19.74 3.03 14.37
CA PRO A 248 20.57 1.84 14.32
C PRO A 248 19.99 0.80 13.35
N ALA A 249 20.75 -0.24 13.05
CA ALA A 249 20.23 -1.40 12.34
C ALA A 249 18.98 -1.91 13.05
N THR A 250 17.93 -2.11 12.28
CA THR A 250 16.59 -2.40 12.80
C THR A 250 15.99 -3.58 12.04
N LYS A 251 15.38 -4.50 12.78
CA LYS A 251 14.58 -5.59 12.24
C LYS A 251 13.09 -5.26 12.39
N LEU A 252 12.36 -5.28 11.28
CA LEU A 252 10.90 -5.22 11.27
C LEU A 252 10.37 -6.60 10.92
N ARG A 253 9.50 -7.16 11.74
CA ARG A 253 8.81 -8.43 11.49
C ARG A 253 7.33 -8.20 11.26
N TRP A 254 6.87 -8.62 10.10
CA TRP A 254 5.47 -8.66 9.71
C TRP A 254 4.82 -9.99 10.02
N TYR A 255 3.55 -9.94 10.42
CA TYR A 255 2.71 -11.12 10.65
C TYR A 255 1.31 -10.92 10.09
N HIS A 256 0.75 -11.93 9.42
CA HIS A 256 -0.68 -11.93 9.11
C HIS A 256 -1.29 -13.35 9.19
N GLY A 257 -2.64 -13.39 9.16
CA GLY A 257 -3.40 -14.59 9.41
C GLY A 257 -3.44 -14.92 10.92
N ASN A 258 -3.03 -16.13 11.28
CA ASN A 258 -3.05 -16.58 12.68
C ASN A 258 -1.74 -16.31 13.42
N GLU A 259 -0.76 -15.72 12.76
CA GLU A 259 0.55 -15.46 13.35
C GLU A 259 0.55 -14.17 14.18
N ARG A 260 1.30 -14.19 15.29
CA ARG A 260 1.39 -13.07 16.24
C ARG A 260 2.81 -12.94 16.77
N PRO A 261 3.20 -11.73 17.24
CA PRO A 261 4.43 -11.53 17.98
C PRO A 261 4.52 -12.44 19.22
N PRO A 262 5.72 -12.96 19.57
CA PRO A 262 5.91 -13.84 20.73
C PRO A 262 5.50 -13.18 22.05
N HIS A 263 5.61 -11.85 22.16
CA HIS A 263 5.19 -11.06 23.32
C HIS A 263 3.74 -11.29 23.78
N PHE A 264 2.87 -11.81 22.92
CA PHE A 264 1.52 -12.21 23.32
C PHE A 264 1.51 -13.47 24.18
N ALA A 265 2.34 -14.46 23.86
CA ALA A 265 2.48 -15.68 24.63
C ALA A 265 3.15 -15.41 25.99
N GLU A 266 4.00 -14.40 26.05
CA GLU A 266 4.67 -13.93 27.26
C GLU A 266 3.75 -13.09 28.16
N GLY A 267 2.54 -12.78 27.70
CA GLY A 267 1.58 -11.95 28.46
C GLY A 267 1.95 -10.46 28.55
N LEU A 268 2.88 -9.98 27.72
CA LEU A 268 3.38 -8.61 27.75
C LEU A 268 2.49 -7.61 27.00
N LEU A 269 1.57 -8.10 26.15
CA LEU A 269 0.73 -7.26 25.31
C LEU A 269 -0.76 -7.42 25.59
N PRO A 270 -1.54 -6.33 25.52
CA PRO A 270 -2.99 -6.42 25.49
C PRO A 270 -3.44 -7.14 24.20
N LYS A 271 -4.59 -7.82 24.24
CA LYS A 271 -5.15 -8.62 23.13
C LYS A 271 -5.70 -7.74 22.01
N TRP A 272 -4.82 -7.08 21.25
CA TRP A 272 -5.22 -6.29 20.09
C TRP A 272 -5.18 -7.14 18.81
N GLY A 273 -6.20 -7.00 17.98
CA GLY A 273 -6.35 -7.76 16.72
C GLY A 273 -5.30 -7.39 15.67
N ASN A 274 -4.85 -6.15 15.67
CA ASN A 274 -3.77 -5.61 14.84
C ASN A 274 -2.94 -4.60 15.62
N GLY A 275 -1.76 -4.27 15.13
CA GLY A 275 -0.92 -3.26 15.74
C GLY A 275 0.52 -3.26 15.25
N SER A 276 1.25 -2.27 15.75
CA SER A 276 2.69 -2.12 15.60
C SER A 276 3.32 -1.98 16.98
N LEU A 277 4.23 -2.88 17.34
CA LEU A 277 5.00 -2.86 18.57
C LEU A 277 6.42 -2.44 18.27
N PHE A 278 6.86 -1.38 18.90
CA PHE A 278 8.24 -0.90 18.90
C PHE A 278 8.94 -1.35 20.18
N VAL A 279 10.04 -2.08 20.05
CA VAL A 279 10.84 -2.56 21.19
C VAL A 279 12.06 -1.67 21.31
N GLY A 280 12.07 -0.86 22.34
CA GLY A 280 13.14 0.09 22.64
C GLY A 280 13.99 -0.33 23.82
N SER A 281 15.11 0.38 24.04
CA SER A 281 16.06 0.10 25.14
C SER A 281 15.55 0.50 26.52
N LYS A 282 14.49 1.31 26.61
CA LYS A 282 13.88 1.80 27.88
C LYS A 282 12.46 1.27 28.09
N GLY A 283 11.89 0.53 27.13
CA GLY A 283 10.52 0.02 27.17
C GLY A 283 9.98 -0.24 25.79
N MET A 284 8.65 -0.40 25.69
CA MET A 284 7.98 -0.69 24.43
C MET A 284 6.86 0.33 24.17
N LEU A 285 6.56 0.56 22.89
CA LEU A 285 5.40 1.33 22.46
C LEU A 285 4.55 0.44 21.55
N LEU A 286 3.31 0.21 21.94
CA LEU A 286 2.30 -0.49 21.14
C LEU A 286 1.32 0.52 20.61
N ALA A 287 1.01 0.45 19.29
CA ALA A 287 0.06 1.32 18.63
C ALA A 287 -0.81 0.56 17.61
N ASP A 288 -2.05 1.02 17.46
CA ASP A 288 -2.91 0.73 16.31
C ASP A 288 -3.33 2.06 15.64
N TYR A 289 -4.39 2.05 14.84
CA TYR A 289 -4.85 3.26 14.15
C TYR A 289 -5.32 4.37 15.09
N ASP A 290 -5.92 4.03 16.22
CA ASP A 290 -6.67 4.97 17.05
C ASP A 290 -6.06 5.19 18.44
N LYS A 291 -5.21 4.27 18.90
CA LYS A 291 -4.67 4.28 20.26
C LYS A 291 -3.23 3.78 20.32
N HIS A 292 -2.55 4.17 21.40
CA HIS A 292 -1.21 3.71 21.72
C HIS A 292 -1.02 3.60 23.23
N VAL A 293 -0.07 2.77 23.64
CA VAL A 293 0.33 2.58 25.04
C VAL A 293 1.84 2.37 25.14
N LEU A 294 2.44 2.96 26.16
CA LEU A 294 3.83 2.72 26.58
C LEU A 294 3.85 1.54 27.58
N LEU A 295 4.76 0.61 27.42
CA LEU A 295 4.80 -0.64 28.17
C LEU A 295 6.21 -0.90 28.76
N PRO A 296 6.30 -1.47 29.98
CA PRO A 296 5.21 -1.73 30.92
C PRO A 296 4.61 -0.41 31.44
N GLU A 297 3.28 -0.29 31.53
CA GLU A 297 2.61 0.98 31.89
C GLU A 297 3.11 1.58 33.21
N LYS A 298 3.44 0.73 34.20
CA LYS A 298 3.97 1.16 35.51
C LYS A 298 5.30 1.93 35.41
N ASP A 299 6.13 1.63 34.40
CA ASP A 299 7.45 2.27 34.23
C ASP A 299 7.32 3.62 33.54
N PHE A 300 6.12 3.96 33.05
CA PHE A 300 5.80 5.21 32.36
C PHE A 300 4.74 6.05 33.10
N SER A 301 4.47 5.74 34.39
CA SER A 301 3.49 6.50 35.21
C SER A 301 3.82 7.98 35.29
N ASP A 302 5.10 8.31 35.43
CA ASP A 302 5.64 9.66 35.59
C ASP A 302 6.23 10.23 34.29
N PHE A 303 6.03 9.55 33.16
CA PHE A 303 6.55 9.99 31.87
C PHE A 303 5.80 11.22 31.35
N GLU A 304 6.47 12.36 31.32
CA GLU A 304 5.95 13.57 30.71
C GLU A 304 5.99 13.48 29.19
N ARG A 305 4.79 13.47 28.57
CA ARG A 305 4.68 13.38 27.13
C ARG A 305 5.07 14.70 26.47
N PRO A 306 5.92 14.70 25.43
CA PRO A 306 6.28 15.92 24.73
C PRO A 306 5.04 16.61 24.13
N GLU A 307 5.10 17.93 23.98
CA GLU A 307 4.08 18.67 23.28
C GLU A 307 3.95 18.24 21.81
N PRO A 308 2.74 18.25 21.23
CA PRO A 308 2.55 17.97 19.81
C PRO A 308 3.40 18.88 18.92
N SER A 309 4.20 18.30 18.03
CA SER A 309 5.11 19.02 17.15
C SER A 309 4.80 18.83 15.65
N ILE A 310 4.04 17.79 15.32
CA ILE A 310 3.57 17.53 13.97
C ILE A 310 2.19 18.17 13.79
N SER A 311 2.06 19.06 12.82
CA SER A 311 0.79 19.74 12.55
C SER A 311 -0.35 18.74 12.33
N ARG A 312 -1.52 19.07 12.90
CA ARG A 312 -2.73 18.27 12.68
C ARG A 312 -3.06 18.17 11.19
N SER A 313 -3.49 16.99 10.75
CA SER A 313 -3.86 16.77 9.36
C SER A 313 -5.15 17.50 8.98
N LEU A 314 -5.19 18.03 7.79
CA LEU A 314 -6.41 18.53 7.16
C LEU A 314 -7.36 17.38 6.74
N GLY A 315 -6.89 16.13 6.82
CA GLY A 315 -7.49 14.94 6.23
C GLY A 315 -6.79 14.55 4.92
N HIS A 316 -6.64 13.26 4.71
CA HIS A 316 -5.75 12.70 3.68
C HIS A 316 -6.04 13.20 2.24
N HIS A 317 -7.30 13.24 1.84
CA HIS A 317 -7.68 13.78 0.53
C HIS A 317 -7.57 15.31 0.48
N ARG A 318 -7.93 15.99 1.57
CA ARG A 318 -7.83 17.45 1.64
C ARG A 318 -6.41 17.96 1.60
N GLU A 319 -5.47 17.24 2.20
CA GLU A 319 -4.04 17.54 2.10
C GLU A 319 -3.59 17.57 0.64
N TRP A 320 -3.96 16.54 -0.15
CA TRP A 320 -3.63 16.46 -1.56
C TRP A 320 -4.27 17.61 -2.37
N ILE A 321 -5.57 17.85 -2.19
CA ILE A 321 -6.28 18.94 -2.85
C ILE A 321 -5.66 20.30 -2.50
N ASN A 322 -5.37 20.52 -1.22
CA ASN A 322 -4.74 21.76 -0.76
C ASN A 322 -3.35 21.95 -1.38
N ALA A 323 -2.53 20.91 -1.39
CA ALA A 323 -1.20 20.96 -2.01
C ALA A 323 -1.26 21.33 -3.50
N ILE A 324 -2.24 20.79 -4.26
CA ILE A 324 -2.47 21.17 -5.66
C ILE A 324 -2.81 22.65 -5.79
N LYS A 325 -3.74 23.16 -4.96
CA LYS A 325 -4.23 24.54 -5.05
C LYS A 325 -3.22 25.58 -4.59
N THR A 326 -2.29 25.21 -3.70
CA THR A 326 -1.33 26.14 -3.10
C THR A 326 0.10 25.97 -3.58
N GLY A 327 0.37 24.95 -4.40
CA GLY A 327 1.73 24.59 -4.81
C GLY A 327 2.57 23.95 -3.69
N GLY A 328 1.92 23.37 -2.67
CA GLY A 328 2.55 22.72 -1.54
C GLY A 328 2.99 21.28 -1.83
N SER A 329 3.25 20.52 -0.75
CA SER A 329 3.59 19.10 -0.79
C SER A 329 2.64 18.28 0.07
N THR A 330 2.58 16.98 -0.18
CA THR A 330 1.83 16.01 0.62
C THR A 330 2.78 15.17 1.47
N THR A 331 2.29 14.66 2.61
CA THR A 331 3.11 13.85 3.52
C THR A 331 3.26 12.40 3.04
N CYS A 332 2.30 11.89 2.26
CA CYS A 332 2.35 10.54 1.67
C CYS A 332 2.48 10.60 0.13
N ASN A 333 3.34 11.53 -0.38
CA ASN A 333 3.67 11.60 -1.81
C ASN A 333 4.41 10.34 -2.29
N PHE A 334 4.59 10.21 -3.61
CA PHE A 334 5.20 9.00 -4.16
C PHE A 334 6.68 8.82 -3.77
N ASP A 335 7.41 9.88 -3.44
CA ASP A 335 8.79 9.75 -2.92
C ASP A 335 8.83 9.10 -1.53
N TYR A 336 7.78 9.28 -0.74
CA TYR A 336 7.58 8.59 0.53
C TYR A 336 6.95 7.21 0.34
N ALA A 337 5.90 7.14 -0.44
CA ALA A 337 5.06 5.96 -0.60
C ALA A 337 5.68 4.87 -1.49
N GLY A 338 6.56 5.25 -2.43
CA GLY A 338 7.28 4.32 -3.27
C GLY A 338 8.12 3.33 -2.47
N PRO A 339 9.08 3.79 -1.66
CA PRO A 339 9.84 2.90 -0.78
C PRO A 339 8.98 2.04 0.15
N LEU A 340 7.88 2.58 0.69
CA LEU A 340 6.93 1.82 1.51
C LEU A 340 6.26 0.69 0.72
N THR A 341 5.86 0.96 -0.51
CA THR A 341 5.29 -0.06 -1.42
C THR A 341 6.34 -1.11 -1.80
N GLU A 342 7.58 -0.70 -2.10
CA GLU A 342 8.67 -1.65 -2.40
C GLU A 342 8.87 -2.67 -1.27
N VAL A 343 8.80 -2.26 0.01
CA VAL A 343 8.95 -3.17 1.15
C VAL A 343 7.94 -4.31 1.10
N VAL A 344 6.65 -4.01 0.96
CA VAL A 344 5.61 -5.04 0.96
C VAL A 344 5.69 -5.95 -0.27
N LEU A 345 6.11 -5.40 -1.42
CA LEU A 345 6.31 -6.17 -2.65
C LEU A 345 7.52 -7.11 -2.54
N LEU A 346 8.62 -6.66 -1.96
CA LEU A 346 9.82 -7.48 -1.72
C LEU A 346 9.53 -8.64 -0.76
N GLY A 347 8.71 -8.43 0.27
CA GLY A 347 8.26 -9.52 1.14
C GLY A 347 7.47 -10.61 0.39
N ASN A 348 6.64 -10.21 -0.57
CA ASN A 348 5.94 -11.13 -1.45
C ASN A 348 6.89 -11.87 -2.41
N ILE A 349 7.91 -11.20 -2.93
CA ILE A 349 8.93 -11.85 -3.77
C ILE A 349 9.71 -12.89 -2.97
N ALA A 350 10.13 -12.56 -1.74
CA ALA A 350 10.79 -13.52 -0.85
C ALA A 350 9.94 -14.78 -0.59
N HIS A 351 8.61 -14.59 -0.41
CA HIS A 351 7.70 -15.74 -0.27
C HIS A 351 7.62 -16.57 -1.56
N ARG A 352 7.43 -15.91 -2.72
CA ARG A 352 7.27 -16.60 -4.01
C ARG A 352 8.52 -17.39 -4.44
N THR A 353 9.69 -16.90 -4.10
CA THR A 353 10.98 -17.58 -4.39
C THR A 353 11.36 -18.62 -3.33
N GLY A 354 10.73 -18.58 -2.14
CA GLY A 354 11.09 -19.42 -1.01
C GLY A 354 12.51 -19.18 -0.50
N SER A 355 13.08 -18.03 -0.76
CA SER A 355 14.49 -17.70 -0.48
C SER A 355 14.63 -16.35 0.20
N ALA A 356 15.67 -16.21 1.03
CA ALA A 356 16.06 -14.91 1.54
C ALA A 356 16.65 -14.05 0.40
N LEU A 357 16.28 -12.78 0.37
CA LEU A 357 16.67 -11.83 -0.66
C LEU A 357 17.61 -10.77 -0.09
N GLU A 358 18.71 -10.49 -0.78
CA GLU A 358 19.56 -9.33 -0.53
C GLU A 358 19.19 -8.24 -1.53
N TRP A 359 18.79 -7.05 -1.05
CA TRP A 359 18.26 -5.96 -1.87
C TRP A 359 19.23 -4.79 -2.03
N GLU A 360 19.69 -4.58 -3.25
CA GLU A 360 20.47 -3.39 -3.64
C GLU A 360 19.53 -2.32 -4.24
N HIS A 361 18.87 -1.54 -3.40
CA HIS A 361 17.81 -0.61 -3.82
C HIS A 361 18.24 0.41 -4.89
N ARG A 362 19.51 0.86 -4.87
CA ARG A 362 20.01 1.83 -5.86
C ARG A 362 20.16 1.24 -7.24
N LYS A 363 20.50 -0.06 -7.31
CA LYS A 363 20.65 -0.81 -8.57
C LYS A 363 19.36 -1.51 -8.99
N MET A 364 18.33 -1.47 -8.14
CA MET A 364 17.10 -2.26 -8.31
C MET A 364 17.40 -3.74 -8.58
N LYS A 365 18.29 -4.34 -7.78
CA LYS A 365 18.77 -5.69 -8.00
C LYS A 365 18.62 -6.55 -6.75
N LEU A 366 18.12 -7.76 -6.96
CA LEU A 366 18.15 -8.82 -5.96
C LEU A 366 19.41 -9.67 -6.21
N THR A 367 20.29 -9.72 -5.20
CA THR A 367 21.53 -10.50 -5.32
C THR A 367 21.31 -11.94 -4.89
N GLY A 368 21.90 -12.87 -5.65
CA GLY A 368 21.84 -14.30 -5.36
C GLY A 368 20.66 -15.08 -5.95
N HIS A 369 19.71 -14.41 -6.62
CA HIS A 369 18.49 -15.06 -7.11
C HIS A 369 18.02 -14.47 -8.44
N THR A 370 18.47 -15.01 -9.55
CA THR A 370 18.03 -14.59 -10.90
C THR A 370 16.53 -14.82 -11.14
N GLU A 371 15.95 -15.86 -10.56
CA GLU A 371 14.50 -16.14 -10.66
C GLU A 371 13.66 -15.08 -9.93
N ALA A 372 14.21 -14.43 -8.89
CA ALA A 372 13.51 -13.37 -8.18
C ALA A 372 13.31 -12.11 -9.05
N ASP A 373 14.21 -11.86 -9.99
CA ASP A 373 14.13 -10.72 -10.90
C ASP A 373 12.87 -10.78 -11.80
N GLU A 374 12.37 -11.97 -12.12
CA GLU A 374 11.12 -12.13 -12.87
C GLU A 374 9.89 -11.60 -12.11
N HIS A 375 9.95 -11.61 -10.79
CA HIS A 375 8.88 -11.08 -9.94
C HIS A 375 8.98 -9.58 -9.68
N MET A 376 10.13 -8.98 -10.00
CA MET A 376 10.35 -7.54 -9.87
C MET A 376 9.60 -6.73 -10.92
N GLN A 377 9.24 -7.31 -12.03
CA GLN A 377 8.64 -6.65 -13.18
C GLN A 377 7.44 -7.44 -13.73
N HIS A 378 6.64 -6.76 -14.54
CA HIS A 378 5.53 -7.37 -15.24
C HIS A 378 5.61 -7.09 -16.73
N LEU A 379 5.47 -8.15 -17.54
CA LEU A 379 5.37 -8.00 -18.98
C LEU A 379 3.90 -7.72 -19.33
N TYR A 380 3.63 -6.56 -19.85
CA TYR A 380 2.29 -6.18 -20.26
C TYR A 380 1.86 -6.87 -21.54
N ARG A 381 0.59 -7.18 -21.64
CA ARG A 381 0.00 -7.58 -22.91
C ARG A 381 -0.06 -6.41 -23.91
N ALA A 382 -0.19 -6.72 -25.19
CA ALA A 382 -0.22 -5.72 -26.27
C ALA A 382 -1.29 -4.62 -26.01
N GLY A 383 -0.92 -3.38 -26.28
CA GLY A 383 -1.78 -2.20 -26.09
C GLY A 383 -1.76 -1.59 -24.68
N TRP A 384 -0.87 -2.09 -23.79
CA TRP A 384 -0.64 -1.54 -22.45
C TRP A 384 0.84 -1.23 -22.25
N ASN A 385 1.13 -0.09 -21.66
CA ASN A 385 2.49 0.39 -21.31
C ASN A 385 2.42 1.38 -20.14
N LEU A 386 3.58 1.66 -19.55
CA LEU A 386 3.76 2.76 -18.59
C LEU A 386 4.04 4.08 -19.29
#